data_b0197b5e39b667d05206aaa394412feb
#
_entry.id   b0197b5e39b667d05206aaa394412feb
#
_cell.length_a   1.000
_cell.length_b   1.000
_cell.length_c   1.000
_cell.angle_alpha   90.00
_cell.angle_beta   90.00
_cell.angle_gamma   90.00
#
_symmetry.space_group_name_H-M   'P 1'
#
loop_
_entity.id
_entity.type
_entity.pdbx_description
1 polymer ?
#
loop_
_entity_poly.entity_id
_entity_poly.type
_entity_poly.pdbx_seq_one_letter_code
_entity_poly.pdbx_strand_id
1 'polypeptide(L)'
;MRKNKSLSLGLDISSTVVGYCFSTSSTNIIDAGYVDIHKESTIRDKAHKVVKHLESFEHSPKVVIVEDSLSGFHGGRTSQQTIVKLAKCNAVISYVVEAIYQVDIQHINVSTMRKAVFGKSREKGVDSKQFVKKQ
;
A
#
# COMPACT_ATOMS: atom_id res chain seq x y z
N MET A 1 -7.65 -32.70 0.67
CA MET A 1 -8.02 -31.46 -0.03
C MET A 1 -7.14 -30.32 0.43
N ARG A 2 -6.35 -29.75 -0.47
CA ARG A 2 -5.61 -28.55 -0.14
C ARG A 2 -6.61 -27.40 -0.04
N LYS A 3 -6.72 -26.78 1.14
CA LYS A 3 -7.45 -25.51 1.25
C LYS A 3 -6.77 -24.51 0.34
N ASN A 4 -7.47 -24.04 -0.68
CA ASN A 4 -6.99 -22.91 -1.50
C ASN A 4 -6.83 -21.72 -0.55
N LYS A 5 -5.59 -21.40 -0.22
CA LYS A 5 -5.30 -20.23 0.59
C LYS A 5 -5.59 -18.99 -0.24
N SER A 6 -6.42 -18.10 0.28
CA SER A 6 -6.74 -16.85 -0.38
C SER A 6 -5.49 -16.00 -0.55
N LEU A 7 -5.25 -15.53 -1.76
CA LEU A 7 -4.18 -14.60 -2.06
C LEU A 7 -4.59 -13.18 -1.66
N SER A 8 -3.71 -12.50 -0.96
CA SER A 8 -3.86 -11.10 -0.57
C SER A 8 -2.83 -10.23 -1.28
N LEU A 9 -3.20 -9.02 -1.62
CA LEU A 9 -2.30 -7.99 -2.14
C LEU A 9 -2.29 -6.81 -1.18
N GLY A 10 -1.12 -6.46 -0.67
CA GLY A 10 -0.89 -5.24 0.09
C GLY A 10 -0.22 -4.18 -0.79
N LEU A 11 -0.67 -2.94 -0.68
CA LEU A 11 -0.13 -1.80 -1.41
C LEU A 11 0.22 -0.66 -0.47
N ASP A 12 1.39 -0.09 -0.68
CA ASP A 12 1.84 1.16 -0.07
C ASP A 12 2.02 2.18 -1.19
N ILE A 13 1.09 3.13 -1.30
CA ILE A 13 1.01 4.07 -2.42
C ILE A 13 1.56 5.42 -2.04
N SER A 14 2.56 5.89 -2.79
CA SER A 14 3.03 7.27 -2.75
C SER A 14 2.96 7.91 -4.14
N SER A 15 3.37 9.14 -4.26
CA SER A 15 3.40 9.83 -5.56
C SER A 15 4.62 9.47 -6.41
N THR A 16 5.59 8.77 -5.86
CA THR A 16 6.86 8.44 -6.51
C THR A 16 7.10 6.94 -6.62
N VAL A 17 6.57 6.16 -5.71
CA VAL A 17 6.78 4.72 -5.67
C VAL A 17 5.57 4.01 -5.07
N VAL A 18 5.25 2.84 -5.59
CA VAL A 18 4.21 1.97 -5.03
C VAL A 18 4.85 0.66 -4.63
N GLY A 19 4.83 0.37 -3.33
CA GLY A 19 5.23 -0.95 -2.81
C GLY A 19 4.07 -1.92 -2.93
N TYR A 20 4.38 -3.19 -3.20
CA TYR A 20 3.38 -4.24 -3.30
C TYR A 20 3.88 -5.54 -2.67
N CYS A 21 2.93 -6.31 -2.17
CA CYS A 21 3.21 -7.64 -1.62
C CYS A 21 2.02 -8.57 -1.86
N PHE A 22 2.25 -9.63 -2.63
CA PHE A 22 1.31 -10.74 -2.76
C PHE A 22 1.65 -11.81 -1.73
N SER A 23 0.68 -12.21 -0.94
CA SER A 23 0.90 -13.21 0.10
C SER A 23 -0.33 -14.10 0.32
N THR A 24 -0.11 -15.30 0.79
CA THR A 24 -1.18 -16.22 1.21
C THR A 24 -1.34 -16.29 2.73
N SER A 25 -0.37 -15.76 3.46
CA SER A 25 -0.37 -15.60 4.91
C SER A 25 0.71 -14.62 5.33
N SER A 26 0.77 -14.26 6.59
CA SER A 26 1.80 -13.38 7.13
C SER A 26 3.23 -13.91 6.96
N THR A 27 3.37 -15.21 6.78
CA THR A 27 4.67 -15.89 6.66
C THR A 27 4.97 -16.41 5.25
N ASN A 28 4.01 -16.34 4.33
CA ASN A 28 4.16 -16.87 2.98
C ASN A 28 3.97 -15.78 1.93
N ILE A 29 5.06 -15.10 1.61
CA ILE A 29 5.11 -14.07 0.57
C ILE A 29 5.38 -14.75 -0.77
N ILE A 30 4.51 -14.48 -1.76
CA ILE A 30 4.63 -15.03 -3.12
C ILE A 30 5.50 -14.11 -3.98
N ASP A 31 5.15 -12.83 -4.04
CA ASP A 31 5.88 -11.80 -4.77
C ASP A 31 5.82 -10.50 -3.99
N ALA A 32 6.92 -9.78 -3.92
CA ALA A 32 6.97 -8.46 -3.28
C ALA A 32 8.00 -7.58 -3.97
N GLY A 33 7.76 -6.28 -3.97
CA GLY A 33 8.67 -5.33 -4.57
C GLY A 33 8.07 -3.94 -4.61
N TYR A 34 8.49 -3.16 -5.59
CA TYR A 34 7.98 -1.81 -5.78
C TYR A 34 7.96 -1.44 -7.27
N VAL A 35 7.11 -0.48 -7.59
CA VAL A 35 7.02 0.13 -8.93
C VAL A 35 7.42 1.59 -8.79
N ASP A 36 8.47 2.01 -9.49
CA ASP A 36 8.91 3.39 -9.52
C ASP A 36 8.05 4.17 -10.53
N ILE A 37 7.33 5.17 -10.06
CA ILE A 37 6.40 5.97 -10.85
C ILE A 37 6.77 7.45 -10.88
N HIS A 38 7.95 7.82 -10.38
CA HIS A 38 8.32 9.23 -10.25
C HIS A 38 8.50 9.94 -11.60
N LYS A 39 8.86 9.22 -12.65
CA LYS A 39 9.06 9.77 -14.00
C LYS A 39 7.76 9.99 -14.77
N GLU A 40 6.67 9.35 -14.34
CA GLU A 40 5.39 9.51 -15.02
C GLU A 40 4.80 10.89 -14.73
N SER A 41 4.44 11.64 -15.76
CA SER A 41 4.02 13.04 -15.62
C SER A 41 2.57 13.19 -15.18
N THR A 42 1.72 12.18 -15.41
CA THR A 42 0.31 12.23 -15.04
C THR A 42 -0.04 11.11 -14.07
N ILE A 43 -1.09 11.33 -13.28
CA ILE A 43 -1.60 10.29 -12.36
C ILE A 43 -2.12 9.09 -13.16
N ARG A 44 -2.72 9.33 -14.32
CA ARG A 44 -3.17 8.27 -15.22
C ARG A 44 -2.02 7.36 -15.63
N ASP A 45 -0.90 7.94 -16.06
CA ASP A 45 0.27 7.17 -16.49
C ASP A 45 0.91 6.43 -15.32
N LYS A 46 0.94 7.04 -14.14
CA LYS A 46 1.36 6.38 -12.90
C LYS A 46 0.51 5.13 -12.61
N ALA A 47 -0.81 5.27 -12.66
CA ALA A 47 -1.74 4.17 -12.43
C ALA A 47 -1.57 3.07 -13.48
N HIS A 48 -1.43 3.41 -14.75
CA HIS A 48 -1.18 2.46 -15.83
C HIS A 48 0.09 1.64 -15.58
N LYS A 49 1.16 2.29 -15.16
CA LYS A 49 2.44 1.61 -14.89
C LYS A 49 2.30 0.62 -13.74
N VAL A 50 1.62 0.99 -12.68
CA VAL A 50 1.35 0.11 -11.53
C VAL A 50 0.53 -1.11 -11.97
N VAL A 51 -0.57 -0.88 -12.66
CA VAL A 51 -1.47 -1.94 -13.13
C VAL A 51 -0.75 -2.91 -14.06
N LYS A 52 0.00 -2.38 -15.03
CA LYS A 52 0.77 -3.21 -15.96
C LYS A 52 1.77 -4.10 -15.23
N HIS A 53 2.43 -3.57 -14.22
CA HIS A 53 3.38 -4.32 -13.41
C HIS A 53 2.68 -5.42 -12.59
N LEU A 54 1.57 -5.09 -11.92
CA LEU A 54 0.82 -6.06 -11.13
C LEU A 54 0.23 -7.18 -12.00
N GLU A 55 -0.30 -6.85 -13.15
CA GLU A 55 -0.87 -7.83 -14.10
C GLU A 55 0.18 -8.79 -14.65
N SER A 56 1.46 -8.40 -14.71
CA SER A 56 2.53 -9.25 -15.20
C SER A 56 2.73 -10.53 -14.37
N PHE A 57 2.27 -10.53 -13.10
CA PHE A 57 2.36 -11.69 -12.22
C PHE A 57 1.25 -12.73 -12.42
N GLU A 58 0.21 -12.40 -13.15
CA GLU A 58 -0.95 -13.29 -13.39
C GLU A 58 -1.62 -13.79 -12.10
N HIS A 59 -1.53 -13.00 -11.01
CA HIS A 59 -2.18 -13.33 -9.74
C HIS A 59 -3.60 -12.74 -9.69
N SER A 60 -4.48 -13.43 -8.97
CA SER A 60 -5.87 -12.99 -8.74
C SER A 60 -6.11 -12.88 -7.23
N PRO A 61 -5.72 -11.78 -6.59
CA PRO A 61 -5.95 -11.60 -5.17
C PRO A 61 -7.44 -11.53 -4.85
N LYS A 62 -7.83 -12.10 -3.72
CA LYS A 62 -9.20 -12.06 -3.19
C LYS A 62 -9.38 -10.92 -2.20
N VAL A 63 -8.29 -10.42 -1.65
CA VAL A 63 -8.26 -9.30 -0.71
C VAL A 63 -7.18 -8.33 -1.16
N VAL A 64 -7.51 -7.05 -1.20
CA VAL A 64 -6.55 -5.98 -1.46
C VAL A 64 -6.59 -4.99 -0.30
N ILE A 65 -5.43 -4.75 0.28
CA ILE A 65 -5.27 -3.86 1.43
C ILE A 65 -4.36 -2.72 1.01
N VAL A 66 -4.82 -1.48 1.21
CA VAL A 66 -4.06 -0.27 0.90
C VAL A 66 -3.80 0.48 2.19
N GLU A 67 -2.56 0.86 2.41
CA GLU A 67 -2.20 1.74 3.51
C GLU A 67 -2.80 3.12 3.30
N ASP A 68 -3.55 3.60 4.30
CA ASP A 68 -4.11 4.95 4.30
C ASP A 68 -3.03 5.94 4.72
N SER A 69 -2.40 6.58 3.74
CA SER A 69 -1.31 7.52 3.97
C SER A 69 -1.75 8.87 4.53
N LEU A 70 -3.05 9.21 4.46
CA LEU A 70 -3.56 10.52 4.87
C LEU A 70 -3.66 10.69 6.37
N SER A 71 -3.91 9.62 7.12
CA SER A 71 -4.10 9.66 8.56
C SER A 71 -2.81 9.95 9.34
N GLY A 72 -1.64 9.90 8.70
CA GLY A 72 -0.34 10.19 9.33
C GLY A 72 0.10 11.65 9.20
N PHE A 73 -0.61 12.49 8.45
CA PHE A 73 -0.23 13.88 8.23
C PHE A 73 -0.87 14.82 9.25
N HIS A 74 -0.32 14.83 10.45
CA HIS A 74 -0.73 15.75 11.50
C HIS A 74 0.24 16.94 11.56
N GLY A 75 -0.07 18.00 10.82
CA GLY A 75 0.54 19.32 10.99
C GLY A 75 1.93 19.51 10.39
N GLY A 76 2.19 20.65 10.02
CA GLY A 76 3.34 21.52 9.98
C GLY A 76 4.44 21.29 8.95
N ARG A 77 4.84 20.08 8.60
CA ARG A 77 6.02 19.85 7.74
C ARG A 77 5.72 19.44 6.31
N THR A 78 4.53 18.95 6.05
CA THR A 78 4.11 18.54 4.72
C THR A 78 3.17 19.59 4.14
N SER A 79 3.47 20.08 2.91
CA SER A 79 2.64 21.08 2.26
C SER A 79 1.26 20.47 1.90
N GLN A 80 0.23 21.35 1.85
CA GLN A 80 -1.11 20.95 1.37
C GLN A 80 -1.05 20.37 -0.04
N GLN A 81 -0.23 20.91 -0.91
CA GLN A 81 -0.06 20.40 -2.28
C GLN A 81 0.43 18.95 -2.28
N THR A 82 1.39 18.62 -1.43
CA THR A 82 1.91 17.26 -1.29
C THR A 82 0.82 16.33 -0.77
N ILE A 83 0.05 16.73 0.23
CA ILE A 83 -1.05 15.94 0.78
C ILE A 83 -2.12 15.68 -0.30
N VAL A 84 -2.51 16.70 -1.04
CA VAL A 84 -3.51 16.56 -2.12
C VAL A 84 -2.99 15.62 -3.22
N LYS A 85 -1.73 15.75 -3.61
CA LYS A 85 -1.11 14.87 -4.61
C LYS A 85 -1.09 13.42 -4.16
N LEU A 86 -0.73 13.16 -2.91
CA LEU A 86 -0.76 11.81 -2.33
C LEU A 86 -2.18 11.24 -2.30
N ALA A 87 -3.16 12.05 -1.89
CA ALA A 87 -4.56 11.66 -1.86
C ALA A 87 -5.07 11.26 -3.25
N LYS A 88 -4.74 12.07 -4.26
CA LYS A 88 -5.12 11.79 -5.65
C LYS A 88 -4.47 10.50 -6.18
N CYS A 89 -3.17 10.32 -5.95
CA CYS A 89 -2.47 9.11 -6.36
C CYS A 89 -3.07 7.88 -5.69
N ASN A 90 -3.29 7.95 -4.37
CA ASN A 90 -3.88 6.85 -3.61
C ASN A 90 -5.27 6.50 -4.16
N ALA A 91 -6.14 7.49 -4.34
CA ALA A 91 -7.50 7.27 -4.82
C ALA A 91 -7.55 6.68 -6.23
N VAL A 92 -6.76 7.23 -7.16
CA VAL A 92 -6.78 6.77 -8.57
C VAL A 92 -6.17 5.38 -8.69
N ILE A 93 -5.03 5.13 -8.08
CA ILE A 93 -4.38 3.82 -8.14
C ILE A 93 -5.24 2.75 -7.45
N SER A 94 -5.81 3.07 -6.29
CA SER A 94 -6.74 2.16 -5.60
C SER A 94 -7.95 1.81 -6.47
N TYR A 95 -8.55 2.81 -7.10
CA TYR A 95 -9.70 2.61 -7.99
C TYR A 95 -9.37 1.66 -9.15
N VAL A 96 -8.24 1.88 -9.80
CA VAL A 96 -7.84 1.06 -10.95
C VAL A 96 -7.52 -0.37 -10.51
N VAL A 97 -6.85 -0.55 -9.38
CA VAL A 97 -6.57 -1.88 -8.82
C VAL A 97 -7.86 -2.61 -8.44
N GLU A 98 -8.80 -1.91 -7.82
CA GLU A 98 -10.13 -2.46 -7.51
C GLU A 98 -10.85 -2.91 -8.78
N ALA A 99 -10.78 -2.12 -9.83
CA ALA A 99 -11.41 -2.41 -11.11
C ALA A 99 -10.81 -3.65 -11.79
N ILE A 100 -9.49 -3.80 -11.81
CA ILE A 100 -8.84 -4.93 -12.50
C ILE A 100 -9.04 -6.26 -11.77
N TYR A 101 -9.06 -6.25 -10.44
CA TYR A 101 -9.23 -7.47 -9.65
C TYR A 101 -10.68 -7.72 -9.23
N GLN A 102 -11.56 -6.74 -9.38
CA GLN A 102 -12.98 -6.82 -9.01
C GLN A 102 -13.17 -7.24 -7.54
N VAL A 103 -12.39 -6.63 -6.67
CA VAL A 103 -12.46 -6.83 -5.22
C VAL A 103 -12.50 -5.49 -4.51
N ASP A 104 -13.25 -5.40 -3.42
CA ASP A 104 -13.29 -4.20 -2.59
C ASP A 104 -11.96 -4.01 -1.88
N ILE A 105 -11.41 -2.80 -1.95
CA ILE A 105 -10.16 -2.46 -1.26
C ILE A 105 -10.45 -2.11 0.19
N GLN A 106 -9.63 -2.63 1.09
CA GLN A 106 -9.62 -2.27 2.49
C GLN A 106 -8.50 -1.25 2.74
N HIS A 107 -8.86 -0.09 3.28
CA HIS A 107 -7.89 0.93 3.68
C HIS A 107 -7.53 0.75 5.16
N ILE A 108 -6.25 0.65 5.45
CA ILE A 108 -5.75 0.44 6.81
C ILE A 108 -4.83 1.60 7.20
N ASN A 109 -5.11 2.17 8.35
CA ASN A 109 -4.28 3.19 8.96
C ASN A 109 -3.00 2.54 9.52
N VAL A 110 -1.84 3.18 9.29
CA VAL A 110 -0.54 2.69 9.76
C VAL A 110 -0.51 2.51 11.29
N SER A 111 -1.06 3.46 12.03
CA SER A 111 -1.13 3.38 13.49
C SER A 111 -1.97 2.20 13.95
N THR A 112 -3.11 1.95 13.31
CA THR A 112 -3.96 0.80 13.59
C THR A 112 -3.23 -0.51 13.30
N MET A 113 -2.53 -0.58 12.18
CA MET A 113 -1.74 -1.75 11.80
C MET A 113 -0.63 -2.03 12.80
N ARG A 114 0.11 -0.98 13.23
CA ARG A 114 1.16 -1.13 14.23
C ARG A 114 0.64 -1.58 15.58
N LYS A 115 -0.51 -1.06 16.00
CA LYS A 115 -1.19 -1.52 17.23
C LYS A 115 -1.55 -2.99 17.16
N ALA A 116 -2.08 -3.44 16.02
CA ALA A 116 -2.46 -4.84 15.82
C ALA A 116 -1.26 -5.79 15.86
N VAL A 117 -0.11 -5.36 15.29
CA VAL A 117 1.08 -6.20 15.19
C VAL A 117 1.97 -6.11 16.44
N PHE A 118 2.17 -4.92 16.98
CA PHE A 118 3.16 -4.65 18.04
C PHE A 118 2.53 -4.28 19.40
N GLY A 119 1.21 -4.15 19.47
CA GLY A 119 0.49 -3.72 20.67
C GLY A 119 0.58 -2.21 20.96
N LYS A 120 1.36 -1.46 20.19
CA LYS A 120 1.47 0.01 20.29
C LYS A 120 1.88 0.61 18.95
N SER A 121 1.44 1.84 18.70
CA SER A 121 1.71 2.51 17.42
C SER A 121 3.14 3.06 17.32
N ARG A 122 3.74 3.45 18.46
CA ARG A 122 5.08 4.03 18.52
C ARG A 122 5.66 3.93 19.92
N GLU A 123 6.94 3.62 20.02
CA GLU A 123 7.69 3.68 21.28
C GLU A 123 8.09 5.14 21.57
N LYS A 124 7.98 5.56 22.85
CA LYS A 124 8.33 6.93 23.26
C LYS A 124 9.80 7.22 22.97
N GLY A 125 10.07 8.33 22.30
CA GLY A 125 11.43 8.77 21.98
C GLY A 125 12.09 8.08 20.79
N VAL A 126 11.38 7.21 20.09
CA VAL A 126 11.88 6.48 18.92
C VAL A 126 11.13 6.90 17.65
N ASP A 127 11.87 7.14 16.58
CA ASP A 127 11.29 7.39 15.27
C ASP A 127 10.46 6.20 14.80
N SER A 128 9.34 6.46 14.10
CA SER A 128 8.43 5.41 13.63
C SER A 128 9.12 4.35 12.79
N LYS A 129 10.04 4.76 11.91
CA LYS A 129 10.78 3.82 11.06
C LYS A 129 11.75 2.96 11.86
N GLN A 130 12.40 3.55 12.86
CA GLN A 130 13.28 2.82 13.77
C GLN A 130 12.49 1.85 14.65
N PHE A 131 11.31 2.26 15.11
CA PHE A 131 10.43 1.39 15.89
C PHE A 131 10.08 0.11 15.13
N VAL A 132 9.67 0.24 13.85
CA VAL A 132 9.35 -0.92 13.01
C VAL A 132 10.57 -1.81 12.78
N LYS A 133 11.75 -1.23 12.58
CA LYS A 133 13.00 -2.00 12.41
C LYS A 133 13.41 -2.79 13.65
N LYS A 134 13.09 -2.29 14.85
CA LYS A 134 13.39 -2.98 16.12
C LYS A 134 12.53 -4.22 16.36
N GLN A 135 11.33 -4.24 15.79
CA GLN A 135 10.38 -5.33 15.97
C GLN A 135 10.63 -6.48 14.98
#